data_023c5463c490f3caee0803b58abbe6d2
#
_entry.id   023c5463c490f3caee0803b58abbe6d2
#
_cell.length_a   1.000
_cell.length_b   1.000
_cell.length_c   1.000
_cell.angle_alpha   90.00
_cell.angle_beta   90.00
_cell.angle_gamma   90.00
#
_symmetry.space_group_name_H-M   'P 1'
#
loop_
_entity.id
_entity.type
_entity.pdbx_description
1 polymer ?
#
loop_
_entity_poly.entity_id
_entity_poly.type
_entity_poly.pdbx_seq_one_letter_code
_entity_poly.pdbx_strand_id
1 'polypeptide(L)'
;MIRIVTDSAADLTAEQLSVPGIFVVPLSVTFADGTTQLDDGTMTKDEFFVRLAEDSKLPRTSQPSPASFMQVYEDAAAAGDEVLVITIGQKLSGTYQCAHLAAADVGLQVHIVDSEAASQGEALLVREAVRLRDEEGLTAEEIAAVLEQFKKRVRIVAVVDSLKHLQKGGRLPAAVAIVGGALGIKPVLALQDGAIKLVDKGRGRPGALVAMFKQLDALGGIDPRYGYTLLYSDNKQLIAPVHHYMHQNLQLTGGRVAQLGPTIGTHVGPGVVGVVFVAKEQ
;
A
#
# COMPACT_ATOMS: atom_id res chain seq x y z
N MET A 1 19.86 -16.97 4.80
CA MET A 1 19.56 -15.73 4.03
C MET A 1 18.64 -14.84 4.84
N ILE A 2 18.31 -13.59 4.35
CA ILE A 2 17.25 -12.78 4.99
C ILE A 2 15.94 -13.01 4.22
N ARG A 3 14.90 -13.50 4.90
CA ARG A 3 13.54 -13.53 4.39
C ARG A 3 12.86 -12.19 4.64
N ILE A 4 12.45 -11.52 3.58
CA ILE A 4 11.65 -10.31 3.64
C ILE A 4 10.19 -10.73 3.51
N VAL A 5 9.47 -10.66 4.62
CA VAL A 5 8.06 -11.03 4.72
C VAL A 5 7.22 -9.78 4.65
N THR A 6 6.21 -9.76 3.80
CA THR A 6 5.22 -8.68 3.74
C THR A 6 3.81 -9.26 3.67
N ASP A 7 2.80 -8.44 3.66
CA ASP A 7 1.43 -8.89 3.45
C ASP A 7 0.88 -8.48 2.08
N SER A 8 -0.26 -9.02 1.69
CA SER A 8 -0.82 -8.79 0.35
C SER A 8 -1.30 -7.36 0.11
N ALA A 9 -1.49 -6.57 1.17
CA ALA A 9 -1.84 -5.16 1.03
C ALA A 9 -0.70 -4.30 0.47
N ALA A 10 0.51 -4.84 0.31
CA ALA A 10 1.63 -4.21 -0.40
C ALA A 10 1.38 -4.10 -1.91
N ASP A 11 0.42 -4.87 -2.47
CA ASP A 11 0.10 -4.87 -3.91
C ASP A 11 1.32 -5.14 -4.80
N LEU A 12 2.23 -6.02 -4.37
CA LEU A 12 3.45 -6.32 -5.12
C LEU A 12 3.13 -6.71 -6.56
N THR A 13 3.93 -6.19 -7.48
CA THR A 13 3.87 -6.58 -8.90
C THR A 13 4.50 -7.95 -9.12
N ALA A 14 4.21 -8.60 -10.25
CA ALA A 14 4.83 -9.89 -10.60
C ALA A 14 6.37 -9.81 -10.61
N GLU A 15 6.94 -8.68 -11.05
CA GLU A 15 8.38 -8.42 -11.01
C GLU A 15 8.90 -8.41 -9.57
N GLN A 16 8.23 -7.72 -8.66
CA GLN A 16 8.61 -7.66 -7.23
C GLN A 16 8.47 -9.03 -6.57
N LEU A 17 7.41 -9.80 -6.88
CA LEU A 17 7.21 -11.14 -6.36
C LEU A 17 8.26 -12.16 -6.86
N SER A 18 8.90 -11.91 -8.00
CA SER A 18 9.95 -12.77 -8.54
C SER A 18 11.31 -12.61 -7.86
N VAL A 19 11.47 -11.61 -6.99
CA VAL A 19 12.72 -11.38 -6.25
C VAL A 19 12.89 -12.47 -5.19
N PRO A 20 14.03 -13.20 -5.17
CA PRO A 20 14.27 -14.25 -4.19
C PRO A 20 14.24 -13.74 -2.75
N GLY A 21 13.65 -14.53 -1.86
CA GLY A 21 13.58 -14.22 -0.43
C GLY A 21 12.45 -13.26 -0.04
N ILE A 22 11.53 -12.93 -0.95
CA ILE A 22 10.27 -12.24 -0.63
C ILE A 22 9.19 -13.28 -0.37
N PHE A 23 8.47 -13.12 0.73
CA PHE A 23 7.34 -13.95 1.16
C PHE A 23 6.12 -13.05 1.44
N VAL A 24 4.95 -13.45 0.95
CA VAL A 24 3.71 -12.68 1.14
C VAL A 24 2.72 -13.48 1.99
N VAL A 25 2.25 -12.88 3.07
CA VAL A 25 1.19 -13.42 3.92
C VAL A 25 -0.14 -12.79 3.49
N PRO A 26 -1.09 -13.55 2.93
CA PRO A 26 -2.29 -12.98 2.35
C PRO A 26 -3.30 -12.52 3.39
N LEU A 27 -3.91 -11.35 3.19
CA LEU A 27 -5.17 -10.96 3.79
C LEU A 27 -6.32 -11.69 3.09
N SER A 28 -7.53 -11.50 3.56
CA SER A 28 -8.72 -12.08 2.91
C SER A 28 -9.80 -11.04 2.66
N VAL A 29 -10.62 -11.30 1.64
CA VAL A 29 -11.78 -10.49 1.27
C VAL A 29 -13.03 -11.36 1.35
N THR A 30 -14.03 -10.93 2.13
CA THR A 30 -15.34 -11.57 2.22
C THR A 30 -16.36 -10.74 1.46
N PHE A 31 -16.99 -11.36 0.48
CA PHE A 31 -17.95 -10.74 -0.44
C PHE A 31 -19.38 -10.75 0.11
N ALA A 32 -20.31 -10.09 -0.62
CA ALA A 32 -21.70 -9.94 -0.23
C ALA A 32 -22.45 -11.27 -0.10
N ASP A 33 -22.07 -12.27 -0.87
CA ASP A 33 -22.64 -13.64 -0.86
C ASP A 33 -22.09 -14.52 0.27
N GLY A 34 -21.17 -13.99 1.09
CA GLY A 34 -20.51 -14.70 2.20
C GLY A 34 -19.27 -15.49 1.80
N THR A 35 -18.90 -15.54 0.52
CA THR A 35 -17.66 -16.19 0.09
C THR A 35 -16.44 -15.40 0.55
N THR A 36 -15.43 -16.10 1.04
CA THR A 36 -14.15 -15.49 1.45
C THR A 36 -13.03 -16.02 0.56
N GLN A 37 -12.22 -15.12 0.02
CA GLN A 37 -11.06 -15.42 -0.80
C GLN A 37 -9.82 -14.79 -0.22
N LEU A 38 -8.69 -15.50 -0.32
CA LEU A 38 -7.39 -14.92 0.01
C LEU A 38 -6.96 -13.95 -1.09
N ASP A 39 -6.27 -12.90 -0.69
CA ASP A 39 -5.63 -11.94 -1.58
C ASP A 39 -4.22 -12.46 -1.93
N ASP A 40 -4.17 -13.61 -2.59
CA ASP A 40 -2.97 -14.39 -2.92
C ASP A 40 -2.69 -14.45 -4.44
N GLY A 41 -3.44 -13.67 -5.22
CA GLY A 41 -3.34 -13.63 -6.68
C GLY A 41 -4.17 -14.68 -7.42
N THR A 42 -4.89 -15.57 -6.72
CA THR A 42 -5.81 -16.53 -7.36
C THR A 42 -7.00 -15.83 -8.01
N MET A 43 -7.45 -14.71 -7.45
CA MET A 43 -8.37 -13.79 -8.10
C MET A 43 -7.56 -12.62 -8.67
N THR A 44 -7.71 -12.36 -9.94
CA THR A 44 -7.07 -11.22 -10.57
C THR A 44 -7.64 -9.89 -10.04
N LYS A 45 -6.85 -8.83 -10.12
CA LYS A 45 -7.29 -7.49 -9.71
C LYS A 45 -8.48 -7.01 -10.54
N ASP A 46 -8.52 -7.32 -11.83
CA ASP A 46 -9.64 -6.96 -12.71
C ASP A 46 -10.92 -7.71 -12.35
N GLU A 47 -10.84 -9.02 -12.10
CA GLU A 47 -11.98 -9.83 -11.62
C GLU A 47 -12.54 -9.28 -10.31
N PHE A 48 -11.66 -8.87 -9.38
CA PHE A 48 -12.09 -8.24 -8.14
C PHE A 48 -12.90 -6.97 -8.40
N PHE A 49 -12.42 -6.05 -9.24
CA PHE A 49 -13.14 -4.80 -9.50
C PHE A 49 -14.45 -5.01 -10.27
N VAL A 50 -14.53 -5.99 -11.17
CA VAL A 50 -15.79 -6.40 -11.80
C VAL A 50 -16.78 -6.86 -10.72
N ARG A 51 -16.38 -7.78 -9.86
CA ARG A 51 -17.21 -8.28 -8.77
C ARG A 51 -17.62 -7.19 -7.79
N LEU A 52 -16.69 -6.29 -7.42
CA LEU A 52 -16.98 -5.14 -6.54
C LEU A 52 -18.06 -4.24 -7.12
N ALA A 53 -18.14 -4.08 -8.45
CA ALA A 53 -19.15 -3.27 -9.11
C ALA A 53 -20.53 -3.96 -9.16
N GLU A 54 -20.55 -5.28 -9.21
CA GLU A 54 -21.79 -6.10 -9.28
C GLU A 54 -22.39 -6.37 -7.89
N ASP A 55 -21.59 -6.36 -6.84
CA ASP A 55 -21.99 -6.71 -5.49
C ASP A 55 -22.99 -5.68 -4.90
N SER A 56 -24.07 -6.19 -4.31
CA SER A 56 -25.10 -5.39 -3.66
C SER A 56 -24.64 -4.71 -2.37
N LYS A 57 -23.60 -5.26 -1.74
CA LYS A 57 -22.97 -4.74 -0.50
C LYS A 57 -21.45 -4.70 -0.69
N LEU A 58 -20.82 -3.75 -0.03
CA LEU A 58 -19.36 -3.68 -0.03
C LEU A 58 -18.76 -4.90 0.66
N PRO A 59 -17.72 -5.50 0.08
CA PRO A 59 -16.97 -6.58 0.71
C PRO A 59 -16.25 -6.07 1.98
N ARG A 60 -15.73 -7.00 2.76
CA ARG A 60 -14.95 -6.73 3.97
C ARG A 60 -13.61 -7.43 3.88
N THR A 61 -12.57 -6.82 4.44
CA THR A 61 -11.25 -7.45 4.55
C THR A 61 -11.03 -7.98 5.95
N SER A 62 -10.24 -9.04 6.05
CA SER A 62 -9.70 -9.53 7.33
C SER A 62 -8.18 -9.63 7.23
N GLN A 63 -7.52 -9.26 8.33
CA GLN A 63 -6.08 -9.42 8.49
C GLN A 63 -5.70 -10.90 8.48
N PRO A 64 -4.43 -11.27 8.20
CA PRO A 64 -3.95 -12.64 8.35
C PRO A 64 -4.07 -13.11 9.80
N SER A 65 -4.18 -14.41 10.00
CA SER A 65 -4.09 -14.99 11.35
C SER A 65 -2.63 -14.98 11.84
N PRO A 66 -2.38 -14.98 13.17
CA PRO A 66 -1.03 -15.20 13.69
C PRO A 66 -0.41 -16.50 13.18
N ALA A 67 -1.21 -17.57 13.01
CA ALA A 67 -0.75 -18.85 12.49
C ALA A 67 -0.17 -18.76 11.06
N SER A 68 -0.69 -17.85 10.23
CA SER A 68 -0.17 -17.63 8.87
C SER A 68 1.24 -17.04 8.87
N PHE A 69 1.57 -16.18 9.84
CA PHE A 69 2.92 -15.67 10.05
C PHE A 69 3.83 -16.72 10.69
N MET A 70 3.30 -17.45 11.69
CA MET A 70 4.05 -18.48 12.42
C MET A 70 4.63 -19.51 11.44
N GLN A 71 3.86 -19.97 10.47
CA GLN A 71 4.35 -20.93 9.47
C GLN A 71 5.59 -20.40 8.73
N VAL A 72 5.58 -19.12 8.32
CA VAL A 72 6.73 -18.52 7.63
C VAL A 72 7.94 -18.40 8.54
N TYR A 73 7.73 -18.12 9.82
CA TYR A 73 8.80 -17.98 10.81
C TYR A 73 9.42 -19.34 11.17
N GLU A 74 8.60 -20.39 11.32
CA GLU A 74 9.06 -21.75 11.57
C GLU A 74 9.89 -22.28 10.39
N ASP A 75 9.44 -22.04 9.15
CA ASP A 75 10.19 -22.38 7.94
C ASP A 75 11.53 -21.62 7.85
N ALA A 76 11.57 -20.37 8.33
CA ALA A 76 12.79 -19.59 8.39
C ALA A 76 13.75 -20.13 9.47
N ALA A 77 13.24 -20.44 10.65
CA ALA A 77 14.01 -21.01 11.74
C ALA A 77 14.65 -22.35 11.33
N ALA A 78 13.87 -23.23 10.66
CA ALA A 78 14.38 -24.49 10.16
C ALA A 78 15.49 -24.37 9.11
N ALA A 79 15.45 -23.28 8.33
CA ALA A 79 16.46 -22.97 7.32
C ALA A 79 17.68 -22.20 7.87
N GLY A 80 17.62 -21.70 9.11
CA GLY A 80 18.64 -20.81 9.69
C GLY A 80 18.66 -19.43 9.02
N ASP A 81 17.50 -18.96 8.56
CA ASP A 81 17.34 -17.66 7.92
C ASP A 81 17.01 -16.57 8.95
N GLU A 82 17.45 -15.33 8.70
CA GLU A 82 16.94 -14.15 9.40
C GLU A 82 15.57 -13.75 8.83
N VAL A 83 14.73 -13.11 9.65
CA VAL A 83 13.39 -12.66 9.23
C VAL A 83 13.22 -11.16 9.47
N LEU A 84 12.90 -10.46 8.38
CA LEU A 84 12.43 -9.08 8.40
C LEU A 84 11.00 -9.04 7.89
N VAL A 85 10.08 -8.53 8.70
CA VAL A 85 8.66 -8.38 8.36
C VAL A 85 8.34 -6.91 8.11
N ILE A 86 7.65 -6.62 7.03
CA ILE A 86 7.16 -5.27 6.71
C ILE A 86 5.66 -5.42 6.46
N THR A 87 4.83 -4.79 7.27
CA THR A 87 3.37 -4.91 7.15
C THR A 87 2.71 -3.62 6.72
N ILE A 88 1.46 -3.73 6.25
CA ILE A 88 0.57 -2.58 6.13
C ILE A 88 0.53 -1.79 7.44
N GLY A 89 0.37 -0.46 7.34
CA GLY A 89 0.32 0.43 8.49
C GLY A 89 -0.63 -0.03 9.60
N GLN A 90 -0.14 -0.09 10.85
CA GLN A 90 -0.92 -0.56 12.02
C GLN A 90 -2.19 0.25 12.29
N LYS A 91 -2.26 1.52 11.84
CA LYS A 91 -3.47 2.35 11.92
C LYS A 91 -4.54 1.94 10.90
N LEU A 92 -4.20 1.13 9.91
CA LEU A 92 -5.09 0.67 8.84
C LEU A 92 -5.54 -0.77 9.04
N SER A 93 -4.70 -1.61 9.64
CA SER A 93 -4.97 -3.05 9.82
C SER A 93 -4.30 -3.58 11.07
N GLY A 94 -4.88 -4.61 11.69
CA GLY A 94 -4.25 -5.35 12.79
C GLY A 94 -3.16 -6.33 12.35
N THR A 95 -2.75 -6.33 11.09
CA THR A 95 -1.73 -7.24 10.54
C THR A 95 -0.41 -7.13 11.31
N TYR A 96 0.05 -5.90 11.61
CA TYR A 96 1.24 -5.65 12.43
C TYR A 96 1.17 -6.37 13.77
N GLN A 97 0.03 -6.27 14.46
CA GLN A 97 -0.14 -6.95 15.75
C GLN A 97 -0.15 -8.48 15.60
N CYS A 98 -0.74 -9.00 14.52
CA CYS A 98 -0.71 -10.45 14.26
C CYS A 98 0.71 -10.96 13.99
N ALA A 99 1.55 -10.21 13.28
CA ALA A 99 2.94 -10.53 13.06
C ALA A 99 3.73 -10.60 14.40
N HIS A 100 3.49 -9.64 15.29
CA HIS A 100 4.10 -9.62 16.63
C HIS A 100 3.65 -10.79 17.52
N LEU A 101 2.35 -11.13 17.51
CA LEU A 101 1.83 -12.26 18.28
C LEU A 101 2.46 -13.57 17.79
N ALA A 102 2.61 -13.76 16.49
CA ALA A 102 3.28 -14.93 15.94
C ALA A 102 4.77 -15.01 16.33
N ALA A 103 5.46 -13.87 16.38
CA ALA A 103 6.88 -13.83 16.74
C ALA A 103 7.16 -14.18 18.21
N ALA A 104 6.18 -13.97 19.11
CA ALA A 104 6.34 -14.27 20.53
C ALA A 104 6.46 -15.77 20.81
N ASP A 105 5.90 -16.61 19.97
CA ASP A 105 5.84 -18.06 20.16
C ASP A 105 6.94 -18.83 19.39
N VAL A 106 7.70 -18.13 18.55
CA VAL A 106 8.78 -18.71 17.75
C VAL A 106 10.13 -18.37 18.39
N GLY A 107 10.99 -19.35 18.60
CA GLY A 107 12.33 -19.15 19.16
C GLY A 107 13.34 -18.48 18.22
N LEU A 108 12.87 -17.67 17.28
CA LEU A 108 13.62 -16.92 16.29
C LEU A 108 13.48 -15.42 16.56
N GLN A 109 14.56 -14.66 16.39
CA GLN A 109 14.46 -13.21 16.40
C GLN A 109 13.84 -12.74 15.09
N VAL A 110 12.70 -12.06 15.18
CA VAL A 110 11.95 -11.50 14.06
C VAL A 110 11.95 -9.99 14.16
N HIS A 111 12.45 -9.30 13.15
CA HIS A 111 12.41 -7.85 13.06
C HIS A 111 11.16 -7.41 12.32
N ILE A 112 10.30 -6.61 12.96
CA ILE A 112 8.97 -6.24 12.42
C ILE A 112 8.88 -4.73 12.29
N VAL A 113 8.65 -4.25 11.08
CA VAL A 113 8.51 -2.84 10.71
C VAL A 113 7.06 -2.54 10.35
N ASP A 114 6.45 -1.59 11.06
CA ASP A 114 5.21 -0.94 10.62
C ASP A 114 5.56 0.00 9.46
N SER A 115 5.07 -0.30 8.25
CA SER A 115 5.36 0.54 7.10
C SER A 115 4.77 1.95 7.21
N GLU A 116 3.78 2.17 8.07
CA GLU A 116 2.95 3.38 8.11
C GLU A 116 2.34 3.72 6.74
N ALA A 117 2.26 2.75 5.86
CA ALA A 117 1.82 2.86 4.48
C ALA A 117 0.87 1.72 4.10
N ALA A 118 0.50 1.67 2.83
CA ALA A 118 -0.29 0.61 2.21
C ALA A 118 0.06 0.56 0.72
N SER A 119 -0.31 -0.53 0.04
CA SER A 119 -0.09 -0.70 -1.40
C SER A 119 1.37 -0.45 -1.76
N GLN A 120 1.63 0.22 -2.86
CA GLN A 120 2.98 0.52 -3.32
C GLN A 120 3.81 1.41 -2.37
N GLY A 121 3.20 2.01 -1.34
CA GLY A 121 3.95 2.67 -0.26
C GLY A 121 4.65 1.66 0.64
N GLU A 122 3.97 0.58 1.01
CA GLU A 122 4.55 -0.57 1.71
C GLU A 122 5.56 -1.29 0.80
N ALA A 123 5.22 -1.52 -0.47
CA ALA A 123 6.13 -2.08 -1.47
C ALA A 123 7.42 -1.27 -1.66
N LEU A 124 7.40 0.05 -1.42
CA LEU A 124 8.61 0.88 -1.41
C LEU A 124 9.59 0.45 -0.32
N LEU A 125 9.08 0.17 0.89
CA LEU A 125 9.91 -0.33 1.99
C LEU A 125 10.45 -1.73 1.67
N VAL A 126 9.63 -2.61 1.07
CA VAL A 126 10.07 -3.94 0.63
C VAL A 126 11.22 -3.83 -0.38
N ARG A 127 11.09 -2.94 -1.37
CA ARG A 127 12.16 -2.71 -2.37
C ARG A 127 13.44 -2.16 -1.73
N GLU A 128 13.31 -1.23 -0.81
CA GLU A 128 14.47 -0.68 -0.09
C GLU A 128 15.13 -1.76 0.77
N ALA A 129 14.34 -2.62 1.44
CA ALA A 129 14.88 -3.76 2.18
C ALA A 129 15.67 -4.72 1.27
N VAL A 130 15.15 -5.02 0.08
CA VAL A 130 15.86 -5.85 -0.92
C VAL A 130 17.16 -5.18 -1.33
N ARG A 131 17.15 -3.89 -1.64
CA ARG A 131 18.35 -3.15 -2.02
C ARG A 131 19.41 -3.19 -0.91
N LEU A 132 19.03 -2.90 0.33
CA LEU A 132 19.94 -2.92 1.48
C LEU A 132 20.52 -4.31 1.73
N ARG A 133 19.71 -5.36 1.57
CA ARG A 133 20.16 -6.76 1.67
C ARG A 133 21.16 -7.12 0.57
N ASP A 134 20.81 -6.82 -0.69
CA ASP A 134 21.54 -7.36 -1.87
C ASP A 134 22.73 -6.49 -2.27
N GLU A 135 22.65 -5.16 -2.10
CA GLU A 135 23.71 -4.23 -2.51
C GLU A 135 24.62 -3.82 -1.35
N GLU A 136 24.09 -3.70 -0.13
CA GLU A 136 24.85 -3.26 1.05
C GLU A 136 25.19 -4.40 2.02
N GLY A 137 24.54 -5.56 1.89
CA GLY A 137 24.81 -6.74 2.71
C GLY A 137 24.45 -6.58 4.18
N LEU A 138 23.47 -5.72 4.48
CA LEU A 138 23.03 -5.46 5.86
C LEU A 138 22.25 -6.64 6.44
N THR A 139 22.30 -6.81 7.75
CA THR A 139 21.49 -7.76 8.53
C THR A 139 20.03 -7.32 8.59
N ALA A 140 19.13 -8.23 8.97
CA ALA A 140 17.70 -7.90 9.14
C ALA A 140 17.47 -6.80 10.17
N GLU A 141 18.25 -6.76 11.25
CA GLU A 141 18.19 -5.72 12.28
C GLU A 141 18.60 -4.34 11.74
N GLU A 142 19.73 -4.29 11.03
CA GLU A 142 20.22 -3.04 10.42
C GLU A 142 19.25 -2.50 9.38
N ILE A 143 18.69 -3.38 8.53
CA ILE A 143 17.66 -3.01 7.55
C ILE A 143 16.43 -2.44 8.25
N ALA A 144 15.93 -3.10 9.31
CA ALA A 144 14.79 -2.61 10.08
C ALA A 144 15.05 -1.20 10.62
N ALA A 145 16.23 -0.94 11.17
CA ALA A 145 16.62 0.38 11.68
C ALA A 145 16.64 1.46 10.59
N VAL A 146 17.13 1.14 9.39
CA VAL A 146 17.10 2.06 8.23
C VAL A 146 15.66 2.33 7.80
N LEU A 147 14.82 1.30 7.71
CA LEU A 147 13.44 1.42 7.28
C LEU A 147 12.59 2.28 8.23
N GLU A 148 12.89 2.29 9.54
CA GLU A 148 12.23 3.17 10.53
C GLU A 148 12.43 4.66 10.24
N GLN A 149 13.50 5.05 9.55
CA GLN A 149 13.70 6.42 9.09
C GLN A 149 13.15 6.62 7.67
N PHE A 150 13.34 5.64 6.80
CA PHE A 150 12.90 5.69 5.42
C PHE A 150 11.37 5.87 5.29
N LYS A 151 10.58 5.13 6.08
CA LYS A 151 9.11 5.21 6.08
C LYS A 151 8.57 6.62 6.31
N LYS A 152 9.27 7.44 7.09
CA LYS A 152 8.88 8.83 7.38
C LYS A 152 8.84 9.72 6.14
N ARG A 153 9.49 9.30 5.06
CA ARG A 153 9.55 9.99 3.77
C ARG A 153 8.60 9.41 2.73
N VAL A 154 8.03 8.23 2.95
CA VAL A 154 7.08 7.61 2.02
C VAL A 154 5.77 8.39 2.00
N ARG A 155 5.27 8.71 0.82
CA ARG A 155 4.04 9.46 0.59
C ARG A 155 3.18 8.79 -0.45
N ILE A 156 1.89 8.78 -0.19
CA ILE A 156 0.88 8.41 -1.18
C ILE A 156 -0.08 9.59 -1.28
N VAL A 157 -0.36 10.04 -2.50
CA VAL A 157 -1.41 11.02 -2.77
C VAL A 157 -2.29 10.50 -3.88
N ALA A 158 -3.61 10.56 -3.70
CA ALA A 158 -4.54 9.99 -4.65
C ALA A 158 -5.84 10.80 -4.77
N VAL A 159 -6.38 10.84 -5.98
CA VAL A 159 -7.77 11.24 -6.23
C VAL A 159 -8.64 9.99 -6.11
N VAL A 160 -9.71 10.07 -5.33
CA VAL A 160 -10.72 9.02 -5.21
C VAL A 160 -12.07 9.50 -5.74
N ASP A 161 -12.89 8.58 -6.21
CA ASP A 161 -14.22 8.93 -6.73
C ASP A 161 -15.18 9.36 -5.62
N SER A 162 -15.09 8.72 -4.45
CA SER A 162 -15.88 9.06 -3.28
C SER A 162 -15.20 8.54 -2.00
N LEU A 163 -15.61 9.06 -0.86
CA LEU A 163 -15.15 8.60 0.46
C LEU A 163 -15.96 7.40 0.98
N LYS A 164 -16.96 6.93 0.25
CA LYS A 164 -17.95 5.92 0.69
C LYS A 164 -17.29 4.62 1.17
N HIS A 165 -16.31 4.11 0.41
CA HIS A 165 -15.63 2.85 0.72
C HIS A 165 -14.77 2.99 1.99
N LEU A 166 -13.99 4.06 2.09
CA LEU A 166 -13.18 4.36 3.26
C LEU A 166 -14.01 4.59 4.53
N GLN A 167 -15.15 5.28 4.41
CA GLN A 167 -16.07 5.51 5.53
C GLN A 167 -16.69 4.21 6.02
N LYS A 168 -17.26 3.41 5.10
CA LYS A 168 -17.87 2.13 5.44
C LYS A 168 -16.86 1.11 5.94
N GLY A 169 -15.62 1.17 5.42
CA GLY A 169 -14.52 0.34 5.87
C GLY A 169 -13.91 0.78 7.21
N GLY A 170 -14.27 1.95 7.73
CA GLY A 170 -13.73 2.47 9.00
C GLY A 170 -12.27 2.95 8.93
N ARG A 171 -11.69 3.15 7.74
CA ARG A 171 -10.31 3.61 7.53
C ARG A 171 -10.22 5.11 7.27
N LEU A 172 -11.33 5.82 7.31
CA LEU A 172 -11.38 7.27 7.24
C LEU A 172 -11.64 7.85 8.65
N PRO A 173 -10.81 8.77 9.16
CA PRO A 173 -11.07 9.43 10.44
C PRO A 173 -12.43 10.11 10.44
N ALA A 174 -13.17 10.02 11.55
CA ALA A 174 -14.53 10.55 11.68
C ALA A 174 -14.64 12.05 11.34
N ALA A 175 -13.59 12.83 11.61
CA ALA A 175 -13.52 14.26 11.30
C ALA A 175 -13.56 14.57 9.78
N VAL A 176 -13.23 13.61 8.92
CA VAL A 176 -13.20 13.76 7.45
C VAL A 176 -14.57 13.43 6.82
N ALA A 177 -15.49 12.84 7.58
CA ALA A 177 -16.77 12.30 7.08
C ALA A 177 -17.73 13.36 6.47
N ILE A 178 -17.46 14.65 6.60
CA ILE A 178 -18.42 15.73 6.30
C ILE A 178 -18.34 16.25 4.84
N VAL A 179 -17.39 15.80 4.05
CA VAL A 179 -17.21 16.30 2.66
C VAL A 179 -18.13 15.57 1.64
N GLY A 180 -19.01 14.70 2.11
CA GLY A 180 -19.93 13.95 1.27
C GLY A 180 -21.18 14.72 0.88
N GLY A 181 -21.29 15.21 -0.35
CA GLY A 181 -22.56 15.65 -0.87
C GLY A 181 -22.55 16.71 -1.98
N ALA A 182 -21.47 17.41 -2.21
CA ALA A 182 -21.42 18.36 -3.33
C ALA A 182 -21.22 17.59 -4.65
N LEU A 183 -22.22 17.67 -5.53
CA LEU A 183 -22.25 16.99 -6.83
C LEU A 183 -20.95 17.32 -7.63
N GLY A 184 -20.23 16.29 -8.01
CA GLY A 184 -19.04 16.41 -8.85
C GLY A 184 -17.74 16.82 -8.13
N ILE A 185 -17.71 16.88 -6.79
CA ILE A 185 -16.48 17.10 -6.04
C ILE A 185 -15.75 15.76 -5.84
N LYS A 186 -14.47 15.73 -6.23
CA LYS A 186 -13.57 14.58 -6.07
C LYS A 186 -12.56 14.88 -4.96
N PRO A 187 -12.48 14.03 -3.91
CA PRO A 187 -11.50 14.19 -2.84
C PRO A 187 -10.07 13.88 -3.30
N VAL A 188 -9.10 14.60 -2.72
CA VAL A 188 -7.68 14.28 -2.79
C VAL A 188 -7.23 13.84 -1.41
N LEU A 189 -6.75 12.62 -1.33
CA LEU A 189 -6.30 12.00 -0.09
C LEU A 189 -4.79 11.88 -0.08
N ALA A 190 -4.19 11.99 1.10
CA ALA A 190 -2.80 11.58 1.34
C ALA A 190 -2.77 10.51 2.44
N LEU A 191 -1.90 9.53 2.27
CA LEU A 191 -1.46 8.64 3.34
C LEU A 191 -0.08 9.08 3.77
N GLN A 192 0.02 9.50 5.01
CA GLN A 192 1.22 10.04 5.63
C GLN A 192 1.18 9.74 7.13
N ASP A 193 2.32 9.35 7.69
CA ASP A 193 2.45 9.00 9.11
C ASP A 193 1.43 7.93 9.53
N GLY A 194 1.17 6.95 8.67
CA GLY A 194 0.23 5.87 8.87
C GLY A 194 -1.26 6.25 8.83
N ALA A 195 -1.61 7.49 8.50
CA ALA A 195 -2.99 7.97 8.52
C ALA A 195 -3.45 8.54 7.19
N ILE A 196 -4.71 8.21 6.83
CA ILE A 196 -5.38 8.80 5.66
C ILE A 196 -5.89 10.19 6.03
N LYS A 197 -5.48 11.20 5.27
CA LYS A 197 -5.86 12.61 5.44
C LYS A 197 -6.55 13.11 4.17
N LEU A 198 -7.65 13.87 4.31
CA LEU A 198 -8.19 14.67 3.21
C LEU A 198 -7.33 15.93 3.11
N VAL A 199 -6.55 16.04 2.05
CA VAL A 199 -5.59 17.15 1.89
C VAL A 199 -6.08 18.22 0.93
N ASP A 200 -6.98 17.84 0.00
CA ASP A 200 -7.55 18.79 -0.96
C ASP A 200 -8.83 18.18 -1.60
N LYS A 201 -9.45 18.91 -2.49
CA LYS A 201 -10.59 18.48 -3.31
C LYS A 201 -10.65 19.28 -4.60
N GLY A 202 -11.25 18.71 -5.65
CA GLY A 202 -11.43 19.40 -6.92
C GLY A 202 -12.79 19.12 -7.55
N ARG A 203 -13.26 20.03 -8.40
CA ARG A 203 -14.49 19.83 -9.14
C ARG A 203 -14.21 18.98 -10.38
N GLY A 204 -14.87 17.83 -10.46
CA GLY A 204 -14.58 16.82 -11.47
C GLY A 204 -13.17 16.25 -11.33
N ARG A 205 -12.84 15.27 -12.17
CA ARG A 205 -11.52 14.67 -12.19
C ARG A 205 -10.40 15.65 -12.56
N PRO A 206 -10.55 16.52 -13.59
CA PRO A 206 -9.49 17.47 -13.95
C PRO A 206 -9.13 18.41 -12.78
N GLY A 207 -10.14 18.97 -12.10
CA GLY A 207 -9.90 19.85 -10.94
C GLY A 207 -9.22 19.14 -9.78
N ALA A 208 -9.59 17.87 -9.53
CA ALA A 208 -8.95 17.07 -8.48
C ALA A 208 -7.51 16.68 -8.82
N LEU A 209 -7.20 16.41 -10.09
CA LEU A 209 -5.81 16.17 -10.52
C LEU A 209 -4.93 17.43 -10.33
N VAL A 210 -5.44 18.61 -10.68
CA VAL A 210 -4.71 19.86 -10.42
C VAL A 210 -4.46 20.06 -8.91
N ALA A 211 -5.46 19.76 -8.07
CA ALA A 211 -5.31 19.79 -6.62
C ALA A 211 -4.27 18.75 -6.15
N MET A 212 -4.31 17.51 -6.66
CA MET A 212 -3.33 16.47 -6.34
C MET A 212 -1.90 16.88 -6.72
N PHE A 213 -1.70 17.50 -7.88
CA PHE A 213 -0.37 17.93 -8.31
C PHE A 213 0.25 18.97 -7.38
N LYS A 214 -0.56 19.91 -6.84
CA LYS A 214 -0.10 20.87 -5.81
C LYS A 214 0.34 20.16 -4.53
N GLN A 215 -0.30 19.03 -4.18
CA GLN A 215 0.06 18.29 -2.99
C GLN A 215 1.40 17.57 -3.12
N LEU A 216 1.91 17.28 -4.31
CA LEU A 216 3.23 16.66 -4.49
C LEU A 216 4.33 17.52 -3.87
N ASP A 217 4.31 18.84 -4.12
CA ASP A 217 5.27 19.76 -3.53
C ASP A 217 5.02 19.99 -2.03
N ALA A 218 3.74 20.15 -1.64
CA ALA A 218 3.35 20.33 -0.25
C ALA A 218 3.73 19.14 0.65
N LEU A 219 3.82 17.94 0.09
CA LEU A 219 4.25 16.72 0.77
C LEU A 219 5.76 16.46 0.70
N GLY A 220 6.55 17.44 0.29
CA GLY A 220 8.01 17.40 0.32
C GLY A 220 8.68 17.21 -1.05
N GLY A 221 7.89 17.14 -2.13
CA GLY A 221 8.39 16.89 -3.48
C GLY A 221 8.96 15.48 -3.68
N ILE A 222 9.06 15.04 -4.92
CA ILE A 222 9.52 13.70 -5.27
C ILE A 222 11.06 13.65 -5.27
N ASP A 223 11.64 12.74 -4.50
CA ASP A 223 13.07 12.43 -4.55
C ASP A 223 13.36 11.59 -5.80
N PRO A 224 14.12 12.11 -6.78
CA PRO A 224 14.34 11.41 -8.04
C PRO A 224 15.16 10.12 -7.90
N ARG A 225 15.90 9.95 -6.80
CA ARG A 225 16.69 8.74 -6.52
C ARG A 225 15.81 7.48 -6.44
N TYR A 226 14.58 7.62 -5.95
CA TYR A 226 13.65 6.49 -5.75
C TYR A 226 12.59 6.37 -6.86
N GLY A 227 12.46 7.40 -7.71
CA GLY A 227 11.42 7.47 -8.72
C GLY A 227 10.02 7.62 -8.10
N TYR A 228 9.02 7.20 -8.86
CA TYR A 228 7.61 7.23 -8.40
C TYR A 228 6.85 6.02 -8.94
N THR A 229 5.71 5.73 -8.31
CA THR A 229 4.76 4.71 -8.80
C THR A 229 3.39 5.35 -9.00
N LEU A 230 2.81 5.19 -10.19
CA LEU A 230 1.43 5.55 -10.49
C LEU A 230 0.50 4.42 -10.07
N LEU A 231 -0.52 4.76 -9.29
CA LEU A 231 -1.54 3.82 -8.84
C LEU A 231 -2.83 4.03 -9.62
N TYR A 232 -3.54 2.94 -9.89
CA TYR A 232 -4.94 2.96 -10.35
C TYR A 232 -5.72 1.79 -9.77
N SER A 233 -7.04 1.91 -9.70
CA SER A 233 -7.92 0.83 -9.27
C SER A 233 -8.38 -0.04 -10.45
N ASP A 234 -9.46 0.33 -11.08
CA ASP A 234 -10.18 -0.41 -12.13
C ASP A 234 -9.86 0.07 -13.55
N ASN A 235 -9.46 1.33 -13.72
CA ASN A 235 -9.24 1.93 -15.03
C ASN A 235 -7.82 2.49 -15.19
N LYS A 236 -6.97 1.75 -15.90
CA LYS A 236 -5.58 2.14 -16.18
C LYS A 236 -5.46 3.46 -16.96
N GLN A 237 -6.47 3.85 -17.75
CA GLN A 237 -6.41 5.09 -18.52
C GLN A 237 -6.37 6.34 -17.62
N LEU A 238 -6.79 6.23 -16.37
CA LEU A 238 -6.76 7.33 -15.40
C LEU A 238 -5.34 7.82 -15.08
N ILE A 239 -4.32 7.01 -15.30
CA ILE A 239 -2.93 7.41 -15.06
C ILE A 239 -2.36 8.32 -16.15
N ALA A 240 -2.94 8.37 -17.36
CA ALA A 240 -2.36 9.10 -18.47
C ALA A 240 -2.10 10.60 -18.20
N PRO A 241 -3.05 11.38 -17.63
CA PRO A 241 -2.79 12.77 -17.26
C PRO A 241 -1.72 12.93 -16.19
N VAL A 242 -1.65 11.98 -15.22
CA VAL A 242 -0.64 12.02 -14.16
C VAL A 242 0.74 11.71 -14.72
N HIS A 243 0.85 10.69 -15.58
CA HIS A 243 2.09 10.36 -16.28
C HIS A 243 2.59 11.54 -17.11
N HIS A 244 1.68 12.21 -17.86
CA HIS A 244 2.01 13.41 -18.62
C HIS A 244 2.59 14.52 -17.72
N TYR A 245 1.94 14.79 -16.57
CA TYR A 245 2.41 15.79 -15.62
C TYR A 245 3.79 15.45 -15.06
N MET A 246 4.03 14.19 -14.63
CA MET A 246 5.34 13.75 -14.13
C MET A 246 6.44 13.97 -15.18
N HIS A 247 6.16 13.63 -16.42
CA HIS A 247 7.15 13.72 -17.49
C HIS A 247 7.37 15.16 -18.00
N GLN A 248 6.31 15.92 -18.27
CA GLN A 248 6.41 17.24 -18.89
C GLN A 248 6.68 18.36 -17.89
N ASN A 249 6.06 18.30 -16.72
CA ASN A 249 6.15 19.38 -15.73
C ASN A 249 7.26 19.13 -14.70
N LEU A 250 7.43 17.90 -14.22
CA LEU A 250 8.43 17.56 -13.21
C LEU A 250 9.71 16.97 -13.84
N GLN A 251 9.73 16.69 -15.14
CA GLN A 251 10.87 16.10 -15.88
C GLN A 251 11.36 14.78 -15.26
N LEU A 252 10.45 14.04 -14.62
CA LEU A 252 10.75 12.76 -14.00
C LEU A 252 10.56 11.63 -15.00
N THR A 253 11.58 10.76 -15.12
CA THR A 253 11.55 9.52 -15.90
C THR A 253 11.57 8.30 -14.97
N GLY A 254 11.28 7.11 -15.48
CA GLY A 254 11.38 5.87 -14.70
C GLY A 254 10.21 5.64 -13.74
N GLY A 255 9.03 6.21 -14.03
CA GLY A 255 7.81 5.91 -13.27
C GLY A 255 7.34 4.48 -13.48
N ARG A 256 6.96 3.82 -12.37
CA ARG A 256 6.31 2.50 -12.37
C ARG A 256 4.79 2.67 -12.40
N VAL A 257 4.09 1.61 -12.75
CA VAL A 257 2.62 1.56 -12.73
C VAL A 257 2.20 0.32 -11.97
N ALA A 258 1.28 0.48 -11.03
CA ALA A 258 0.72 -0.62 -10.28
C ALA A 258 -0.81 -0.47 -10.14
N GLN A 259 -1.51 -1.58 -10.27
CA GLN A 259 -2.93 -1.67 -9.98
C GLN A 259 -3.13 -2.00 -8.50
N LEU A 260 -4.12 -1.38 -7.87
CA LEU A 260 -4.55 -1.72 -6.51
C LEU A 260 -5.16 -3.12 -6.48
N GLY A 261 -4.83 -3.89 -5.46
CA GLY A 261 -5.36 -5.23 -5.25
C GLY A 261 -6.68 -5.27 -4.49
N PRO A 262 -7.22 -6.48 -4.27
CA PRO A 262 -8.51 -6.69 -3.61
C PRO A 262 -8.60 -6.08 -2.20
N THR A 263 -7.56 -6.24 -1.39
CA THR A 263 -7.54 -5.71 -0.02
C THR A 263 -7.68 -4.19 -0.02
N ILE A 264 -6.84 -3.49 -0.76
CA ILE A 264 -6.86 -2.02 -0.82
C ILE A 264 -8.08 -1.53 -1.59
N GLY A 265 -8.42 -2.18 -2.72
CA GLY A 265 -9.57 -1.88 -3.56
C GLY A 265 -10.90 -1.89 -2.79
N THR A 266 -11.07 -2.82 -1.85
CA THR A 266 -12.24 -2.88 -0.95
C THR A 266 -12.47 -1.57 -0.21
N HIS A 267 -11.40 -0.92 0.25
CA HIS A 267 -11.47 0.29 1.08
C HIS A 267 -11.45 1.59 0.28
N VAL A 268 -10.82 1.63 -0.88
CA VAL A 268 -10.75 2.85 -1.68
C VAL A 268 -11.78 2.89 -2.82
N GLY A 269 -12.23 1.73 -3.28
CA GLY A 269 -13.20 1.58 -4.36
C GLY A 269 -12.64 1.82 -5.77
N PRO A 270 -13.52 1.87 -6.77
CA PRO A 270 -13.16 2.14 -8.14
C PRO A 270 -12.84 3.63 -8.38
N GLY A 271 -12.24 3.95 -9.53
CA GLY A 271 -11.97 5.31 -9.98
C GLY A 271 -10.80 6.00 -9.27
N VAL A 272 -9.92 5.25 -8.64
CA VAL A 272 -8.73 5.79 -7.97
C VAL A 272 -7.60 6.00 -8.97
N VAL A 273 -6.90 7.12 -8.84
CA VAL A 273 -5.60 7.37 -9.44
C VAL A 273 -4.71 8.10 -8.44
N GLY A 274 -3.47 7.67 -8.31
CA GLY A 274 -2.57 8.24 -7.30
C GLY A 274 -1.10 8.11 -7.67
N VAL A 275 -0.27 8.70 -6.81
CA VAL A 275 1.19 8.69 -6.90
C VAL A 275 1.75 8.26 -5.56
N VAL A 276 2.69 7.32 -5.60
CA VAL A 276 3.52 6.93 -4.47
C VAL A 276 4.94 7.40 -4.73
N PHE A 277 5.56 8.01 -3.74
CA PHE A 277 6.91 8.53 -3.87
C PHE A 277 7.61 8.64 -2.50
N VAL A 278 8.92 8.81 -2.55
CA VAL A 278 9.73 9.20 -1.40
C VAL A 278 9.91 10.72 -1.45
N ALA A 279 9.57 11.42 -0.38
CA ALA A 279 9.79 12.85 -0.27
C ALA A 279 11.28 13.18 -0.20
N LYS A 280 11.69 14.34 -0.72
CA LYS A 280 13.06 14.84 -0.60
C LYS A 280 13.47 14.95 0.88
N GLU A 281 14.73 14.81 1.15
CA GLU A 281 15.31 15.14 2.47
C GLU A 281 15.14 16.64 2.73
N GLN A 282 14.70 16.98 3.93
CA GLN A 282 14.58 18.38 4.37
C GLN A 282 15.88 18.85 4.99
#